data_2228deb8dca4258d5d136747b21ba034
#
_entry.id   2228deb8dca4258d5d136747b21ba034
#
_cell.length_a   1.000
_cell.length_b   1.000
_cell.length_c   1.000
_cell.angle_alpha   90.00
_cell.angle_beta   90.00
_cell.angle_gamma   90.00
#
_symmetry.space_group_name_H-M   'P 1'
#
loop_
_entity.id
_entity.type
_entity.pdbx_description
1 polymer ?
#
loop_
_entity_poly.entity_id
_entity_poly.type
_entity_poly.pdbx_seq_one_letter_code
_entity_poly.pdbx_strand_id
1 'polypeptide(L)'
;MFKILTLNNISPTGLDRFPRDDYEVASEILHPDAILLRSHNMHVMEIPPTVLAIGRAGAGVNNIPVDRMSRAGIPVFNAPGANANAVKELVLAGMLMAARNLCQGWAFARALDGDDAAISKQVEAGKKQFAGMELPGRTLGVIGLGSIGVLVANAATALGMKVIGYDPDITVQSAWKMSSDVEQATGIDDLLTRSDFVTFHVPLVDATR
;
A
#
# COMPACT_ATOMS: atom_id res chain seq x y z
N MET A 1 3.91 28.75 21.95
CA MET A 1 4.46 28.00 20.80
C MET A 1 4.25 26.52 21.11
N PHE A 2 3.51 25.80 20.26
CA PHE A 2 3.25 24.37 20.45
C PHE A 2 4.44 23.54 19.98
N LYS A 3 4.73 22.45 20.67
CA LYS A 3 5.87 21.57 20.41
C LYS A 3 5.43 20.27 19.79
N ILE A 4 5.91 19.95 18.59
CA ILE A 4 5.57 18.75 17.83
C ILE A 4 6.79 17.85 17.71
N LEU A 5 6.75 16.71 18.39
CA LEU A 5 7.75 15.67 18.26
C LEU A 5 7.49 14.83 17.00
N THR A 6 8.47 14.72 16.14
CA THR A 6 8.40 13.84 14.97
C THR A 6 9.16 12.55 15.20
N LEU A 7 8.49 11.41 15.02
CA LEU A 7 9.09 10.09 15.09
C LEU A 7 9.10 9.46 13.70
N ASN A 8 10.26 9.04 13.22
CA ASN A 8 10.55 8.64 11.84
C ASN A 8 10.54 9.84 10.85
N ASN A 9 10.74 9.50 9.58
CA ASN A 9 10.77 10.50 8.51
C ASN A 9 9.34 10.92 8.14
N ILE A 10 8.95 12.10 8.55
CA ILE A 10 7.74 12.79 8.06
C ILE A 10 8.16 13.72 6.94
N SER A 11 7.37 13.77 5.86
CA SER A 11 7.66 14.60 4.70
C SER A 11 7.82 16.08 5.07
N PRO A 12 8.91 16.76 4.67
CA PRO A 12 9.08 18.20 4.85
C PRO A 12 7.89 19.00 4.33
N THR A 13 7.31 18.64 3.20
CA THR A 13 6.11 19.28 2.63
C THR A 13 4.93 19.31 3.61
N GLY A 14 4.81 18.27 4.47
CA GLY A 14 3.80 18.25 5.53
C GLY A 14 4.20 19.10 6.72
N LEU A 15 5.47 19.07 7.11
CA LEU A 15 5.98 19.81 8.25
C LEU A 15 6.03 21.33 7.99
N ASP A 16 6.29 21.75 6.77
CA ASP A 16 6.31 23.16 6.36
C ASP A 16 4.93 23.83 6.48
N ARG A 17 3.86 23.05 6.71
CA ARG A 17 2.52 23.59 6.99
C ARG A 17 2.35 24.09 8.43
N PHE A 18 3.32 23.83 9.30
CA PHE A 18 3.33 24.34 10.67
C PHE A 18 4.15 25.65 10.69
N PRO A 19 3.50 26.83 10.86
CA PRO A 19 4.21 28.12 10.95
C PRO A 19 5.19 28.10 12.11
N ARG A 20 6.43 28.50 11.86
CA ARG A 20 7.51 28.49 12.86
C ARG A 20 7.29 29.45 14.01
N ASP A 21 6.45 30.46 13.83
CA ASP A 21 6.08 31.42 14.89
C ASP A 21 5.18 30.76 15.95
N ASP A 22 4.40 29.72 15.54
CA ASP A 22 3.42 29.06 16.41
C ASP A 22 3.89 27.67 16.85
N TYR A 23 4.75 27.01 16.04
CA TYR A 23 5.13 25.60 16.22
C TYR A 23 6.64 25.40 16.19
N GLU A 24 7.12 24.67 17.20
CA GLU A 24 8.44 24.05 17.20
C GLU A 24 8.30 22.57 16.76
N VAL A 25 8.94 22.19 15.65
CA VAL A 25 8.89 20.82 15.12
C VAL A 25 10.29 20.23 15.13
N ALA A 26 10.52 19.18 15.90
CA ALA A 26 11.81 18.52 15.98
C ALA A 26 11.70 17.02 16.28
N SER A 27 12.79 16.27 16.05
CA SER A 27 12.89 14.85 16.36
C SER A 27 13.26 14.54 17.81
N GLU A 28 13.64 15.57 18.56
CA GLU A 28 14.03 15.47 19.98
C GLU A 28 13.37 16.60 20.75
N ILE A 29 12.30 16.30 21.48
CA ILE A 29 11.57 17.22 22.35
C ILE A 29 11.17 16.49 23.61
N LEU A 30 11.56 16.98 24.78
CA LEU A 30 11.29 16.34 26.07
C LEU A 30 9.82 16.40 26.49
N HIS A 31 9.15 17.52 26.20
CA HIS A 31 7.76 17.78 26.61
C HIS A 31 6.95 18.25 25.41
N PRO A 32 6.63 17.34 24.44
CA PRO A 32 5.85 17.69 23.28
C PRO A 32 4.37 17.88 23.62
N ASP A 33 3.71 18.79 22.90
CA ASP A 33 2.25 18.93 22.92
C ASP A 33 1.58 17.96 21.95
N ALA A 34 2.28 17.57 20.87
CA ALA A 34 1.79 16.57 19.92
C ALA A 34 2.93 15.69 19.39
N ILE A 35 2.55 14.50 18.91
CA ILE A 35 3.47 13.54 18.29
C ILE A 35 3.01 13.26 16.86
N LEU A 36 3.90 13.42 15.89
CA LEU A 36 3.70 12.97 14.51
C LEU A 36 4.62 11.79 14.23
N LEU A 37 4.03 10.69 13.72
CA LEU A 37 4.80 9.48 13.41
C LEU A 37 4.29 8.79 12.13
N ARG A 38 5.07 7.84 11.65
CA ARG A 38 4.68 6.92 10.58
C ARG A 38 4.72 5.46 11.03
N SER A 39 5.91 4.89 11.25
CA SER A 39 6.11 3.46 11.56
C SER A 39 6.72 3.21 12.94
N HIS A 40 6.97 4.24 13.73
CA HIS A 40 7.52 4.07 15.08
C HIS A 40 6.57 3.26 15.96
N ASN A 41 7.11 2.31 16.74
CA ASN A 41 6.32 1.51 17.66
C ASN A 41 6.12 2.26 18.99
N MET A 42 4.91 2.75 19.20
CA MET A 42 4.55 3.47 20.42
C MET A 42 4.09 2.56 21.57
N HIS A 43 3.95 1.26 21.37
CA HIS A 43 3.52 0.35 22.45
C HIS A 43 4.50 0.30 23.60
N VAL A 44 5.79 0.43 23.31
CA VAL A 44 6.88 0.41 24.29
C VAL A 44 7.33 1.81 24.71
N MET A 45 6.72 2.85 24.16
CA MET A 45 7.06 4.23 24.44
C MET A 45 6.30 4.73 25.66
N GLU A 46 7.00 5.42 26.57
CA GLU A 46 6.37 6.23 27.58
C GLU A 46 5.85 7.53 26.95
N ILE A 47 4.56 7.81 27.13
CA ILE A 47 3.93 8.99 26.55
C ILE A 47 4.01 10.13 27.55
N PRO A 48 4.69 11.25 27.24
CA PRO A 48 4.75 12.40 28.11
C PRO A 48 3.36 12.93 28.44
N PRO A 49 3.11 13.35 29.70
CA PRO A 49 1.80 13.84 30.12
C PRO A 49 1.38 15.14 29.45
N THR A 50 2.30 15.81 28.76
CA THR A 50 2.04 17.03 27.98
C THR A 50 1.37 16.75 26.62
N VAL A 51 1.37 15.49 26.16
CA VAL A 51 0.84 15.14 24.83
C VAL A 51 -0.69 15.27 24.79
N LEU A 52 -1.15 16.14 23.92
CA LEU A 52 -2.57 16.42 23.69
C LEU A 52 -3.16 15.68 22.48
N ALA A 53 -2.31 15.29 21.49
CA ALA A 53 -2.75 14.61 20.28
C ALA A 53 -1.62 13.82 19.63
N ILE A 54 -2.02 12.77 18.88
CA ILE A 54 -1.09 11.94 18.09
C ILE A 54 -1.59 11.88 16.66
N GLY A 55 -0.71 12.19 15.69
CA GLY A 55 -0.99 12.09 14.26
C GLY A 55 -0.13 11.03 13.58
N ARG A 56 -0.75 10.12 12.85
CA ARG A 56 -0.04 9.09 12.08
C ARG A 56 -0.10 9.38 10.58
N ALA A 57 1.05 9.51 9.95
CA ALA A 57 1.19 9.64 8.49
C ALA A 57 0.96 8.27 7.79
N GLY A 58 -0.30 7.84 7.73
CA GLY A 58 -0.72 6.60 7.11
C GLY A 58 -2.07 6.10 7.65
N ALA A 59 -2.65 5.07 7.03
CA ALA A 59 -3.99 4.59 7.33
C ALA A 59 -4.05 3.70 8.58
N GLY A 60 -3.17 2.70 8.69
CA GLY A 60 -3.17 1.79 9.84
C GLY A 60 -2.70 2.47 11.12
N VAL A 61 -3.12 1.96 12.28
CA VAL A 61 -2.74 2.47 13.62
C VAL A 61 -2.22 1.37 14.54
N ASN A 62 -1.87 0.22 13.99
CA ASN A 62 -1.40 -0.95 14.72
C ASN A 62 -0.10 -0.74 15.51
N ASN A 63 0.67 0.28 15.19
CA ASN A 63 1.88 0.68 15.90
C ASN A 63 1.62 1.71 17.03
N ILE A 64 0.36 2.09 17.27
CA ILE A 64 -0.06 3.03 18.30
C ILE A 64 -0.99 2.29 19.28
N PRO A 65 -0.77 2.37 20.60
CA PRO A 65 -1.67 1.77 21.59
C PRO A 65 -2.95 2.60 21.76
N VAL A 66 -3.85 2.53 20.76
CA VAL A 66 -5.06 3.39 20.65
C VAL A 66 -5.92 3.30 21.91
N ASP A 67 -6.12 2.10 22.47
CA ASP A 67 -6.92 1.93 23.68
C ASP A 67 -6.31 2.65 24.91
N ARG A 68 -4.98 2.64 25.01
CA ARG A 68 -4.26 3.38 26.06
C ARG A 68 -4.43 4.88 25.86
N MET A 69 -4.34 5.36 24.61
CA MET A 69 -4.52 6.78 24.28
C MET A 69 -5.95 7.23 24.55
N SER A 70 -6.94 6.45 24.16
CA SER A 70 -8.36 6.73 24.42
C SER A 70 -8.65 6.86 25.92
N ARG A 71 -8.11 5.96 26.75
CA ARG A 71 -8.25 6.04 28.22
C ARG A 71 -7.56 7.27 28.82
N ALA A 72 -6.47 7.72 28.19
CA ALA A 72 -5.77 8.94 28.57
C ALA A 72 -6.41 10.23 28.02
N GLY A 73 -7.48 10.12 27.22
CA GLY A 73 -8.13 11.27 26.58
C GLY A 73 -7.32 11.89 25.42
N ILE A 74 -6.34 11.16 24.88
CA ILE A 74 -5.48 11.62 23.78
C ILE A 74 -6.02 11.13 22.45
N PRO A 75 -6.56 12.00 21.58
CA PRO A 75 -7.03 11.62 20.26
C PRO A 75 -5.89 11.17 19.36
N VAL A 76 -6.17 10.12 18.57
CA VAL A 76 -5.25 9.59 17.56
C VAL A 76 -5.85 9.83 16.18
N PHE A 77 -5.15 10.60 15.37
CA PHE A 77 -5.52 10.88 13.98
C PHE A 77 -4.68 10.05 13.02
N ASN A 78 -5.29 9.58 11.94
CA ASN A 78 -4.61 8.89 10.87
C ASN A 78 -4.92 9.53 9.51
N ALA A 79 -4.21 9.11 8.46
CA ALA A 79 -4.37 9.63 7.10
C ALA A 79 -4.75 8.48 6.14
N PRO A 80 -6.02 8.00 6.18
CA PRO A 80 -6.47 6.92 5.31
C PRO A 80 -6.43 7.35 3.84
N GLY A 81 -5.94 6.45 2.97
CA GLY A 81 -5.87 6.66 1.54
C GLY A 81 -4.68 7.51 1.04
N ALA A 82 -3.88 8.12 1.93
CA ALA A 82 -2.78 9.01 1.52
C ALA A 82 -1.74 8.32 0.60
N ASN A 83 -1.50 7.03 0.77
CA ASN A 83 -0.58 6.23 -0.06
C ASN A 83 -1.30 5.26 -1.01
N ALA A 84 -2.62 5.34 -1.14
CA ALA A 84 -3.39 4.35 -1.87
C ALA A 84 -2.98 4.27 -3.35
N ASN A 85 -2.73 5.41 -3.99
CA ASN A 85 -2.27 5.44 -5.38
C ASN A 85 -0.88 4.80 -5.54
N ALA A 86 0.06 5.09 -4.64
CA ALA A 86 1.40 4.52 -4.69
C ALA A 86 1.37 2.99 -4.54
N VAL A 87 0.52 2.46 -3.64
CA VAL A 87 0.33 1.01 -3.49
C VAL A 87 -0.31 0.40 -4.73
N LYS A 88 -1.32 1.03 -5.33
CA LYS A 88 -1.91 0.60 -6.60
C LYS A 88 -0.85 0.46 -7.69
N GLU A 89 0.01 1.48 -7.86
CA GLU A 89 1.08 1.45 -8.87
C GLU A 89 2.07 0.31 -8.64
N LEU A 90 2.42 0.04 -7.37
CA LEU A 90 3.29 -1.08 -7.01
C LEU A 90 2.64 -2.44 -7.33
N VAL A 91 1.34 -2.60 -7.08
CA VAL A 91 0.59 -3.82 -7.43
C VAL A 91 0.61 -4.04 -8.94
N LEU A 92 0.30 -3.00 -9.74
CA LEU A 92 0.32 -3.09 -11.20
C LEU A 92 1.72 -3.42 -11.73
N ALA A 93 2.76 -2.78 -11.20
CA ALA A 93 4.14 -3.09 -11.54
C ALA A 93 4.47 -4.57 -11.23
N GLY A 94 4.11 -5.06 -10.04
CA GLY A 94 4.33 -6.46 -9.65
C GLY A 94 3.61 -7.44 -10.57
N MET A 95 2.37 -7.17 -10.93
CA MET A 95 1.60 -8.01 -11.87
C MET A 95 2.25 -8.05 -13.25
N LEU A 96 2.65 -6.90 -13.81
CA LEU A 96 3.33 -6.83 -15.10
C LEU A 96 4.70 -7.51 -15.07
N MET A 97 5.47 -7.34 -14.02
CA MET A 97 6.76 -8.00 -13.83
C MET A 97 6.61 -9.52 -13.82
N ALA A 98 5.60 -10.03 -13.10
CA ALA A 98 5.31 -11.46 -13.03
C ALA A 98 4.76 -12.01 -14.35
N ALA A 99 3.78 -11.33 -14.95
CA ALA A 99 3.13 -11.75 -16.19
C ALA A 99 4.09 -11.79 -17.39
N ARG A 100 5.10 -10.92 -17.42
CA ARG A 100 6.03 -10.75 -18.55
C ARG A 100 7.44 -11.24 -18.27
N ASN A 101 7.68 -11.94 -17.15
CA ASN A 101 9.01 -12.46 -16.74
C ASN A 101 10.12 -11.42 -16.78
N LEU A 102 9.82 -10.15 -16.40
CA LEU A 102 10.76 -9.02 -16.58
C LEU A 102 12.02 -9.17 -15.75
N CYS A 103 11.93 -9.65 -14.51
CA CYS A 103 13.10 -9.85 -13.65
C CYS A 103 14.06 -10.90 -14.22
N GLN A 104 13.51 -12.02 -14.72
CA GLN A 104 14.27 -13.09 -15.34
C GLN A 104 14.90 -12.64 -16.66
N GLY A 105 14.14 -11.92 -17.49
CA GLY A 105 14.61 -11.35 -18.75
C GLY A 105 15.74 -10.33 -18.53
N TRP A 106 15.60 -9.48 -17.50
CA TRP A 106 16.63 -8.52 -17.13
C TRP A 106 17.91 -9.22 -16.64
N ALA A 107 17.80 -10.24 -15.79
CA ALA A 107 18.95 -11.00 -15.30
C ALA A 107 19.69 -11.70 -16.47
N PHE A 108 18.94 -12.30 -17.40
CA PHE A 108 19.47 -12.90 -18.61
C PHE A 108 20.21 -11.87 -19.48
N ALA A 109 19.59 -10.73 -19.77
CA ALA A 109 20.20 -9.69 -20.59
C ALA A 109 21.50 -9.15 -20.01
N ARG A 110 21.58 -9.03 -18.69
CA ARG A 110 22.81 -8.62 -17.99
C ARG A 110 23.93 -9.66 -18.00
N ALA A 111 23.61 -10.92 -18.22
CA ALA A 111 24.58 -12.02 -18.27
C ALA A 111 25.10 -12.29 -19.70
N LEU A 112 24.59 -11.59 -20.72
CA LEU A 112 25.07 -11.71 -22.09
C LEU A 112 26.50 -11.17 -22.21
N ASP A 113 27.37 -11.89 -22.95
CA ASP A 113 28.75 -11.51 -23.15
C ASP A 113 29.21 -11.88 -24.57
N GLY A 114 30.21 -11.14 -25.09
CA GLY A 114 30.77 -11.33 -26.39
C GLY A 114 30.54 -10.16 -27.34
N ASP A 115 30.84 -10.38 -28.62
CA ASP A 115 30.57 -9.43 -29.70
C ASP A 115 29.08 -9.44 -30.10
N ASP A 116 28.70 -8.54 -31.00
CA ASP A 116 27.29 -8.37 -31.44
C ASP A 116 26.72 -9.65 -32.03
N ALA A 117 27.52 -10.45 -32.75
CA ALA A 117 27.07 -11.71 -33.34
C ALA A 117 26.82 -12.78 -32.26
N ALA A 118 27.69 -12.87 -31.27
CA ALA A 118 27.56 -13.79 -30.14
C ALA A 118 26.40 -13.42 -29.27
N ILE A 119 26.18 -12.13 -28.94
CA ILE A 119 25.08 -11.63 -28.18
C ILE A 119 23.76 -11.92 -28.92
N SER A 120 23.66 -11.60 -30.19
CA SER A 120 22.47 -11.88 -31.01
C SER A 120 22.11 -13.37 -31.00
N LYS A 121 23.07 -14.27 -31.12
CA LYS A 121 22.88 -15.72 -31.06
C LYS A 121 22.36 -16.16 -29.67
N GLN A 122 22.92 -15.62 -28.59
CA GLN A 122 22.48 -15.92 -27.22
C GLN A 122 21.04 -15.43 -26.99
N VAL A 123 20.67 -14.23 -27.46
CA VAL A 123 19.30 -13.69 -27.37
C VAL A 123 18.32 -14.59 -28.10
N GLU A 124 18.61 -14.98 -29.35
CA GLU A 124 17.73 -15.85 -30.14
C GLU A 124 17.54 -17.23 -29.48
N ALA A 125 18.60 -17.79 -28.90
CA ALA A 125 18.54 -19.06 -28.20
C ALA A 125 17.74 -18.99 -26.90
N GLY A 126 17.84 -17.85 -26.17
CA GLY A 126 17.31 -17.70 -24.81
C GLY A 126 15.91 -17.06 -24.72
N LYS A 127 15.50 -16.22 -25.68
CA LYS A 127 14.29 -15.38 -25.57
C LYS A 127 12.99 -16.15 -25.33
N LYS A 128 12.87 -17.39 -25.80
CA LYS A 128 11.65 -18.22 -25.64
C LYS A 128 11.35 -18.58 -24.19
N GLN A 129 12.36 -18.67 -23.33
CA GLN A 129 12.18 -19.00 -21.90
C GLN A 129 11.47 -17.87 -21.12
N PHE A 130 11.42 -16.67 -21.69
CA PHE A 130 10.76 -15.51 -21.08
C PHE A 130 9.38 -15.22 -21.69
N ALA A 131 8.83 -16.16 -22.46
CA ALA A 131 7.48 -16.03 -22.95
C ALA A 131 6.53 -15.86 -21.75
N GLY A 132 5.84 -14.72 -21.71
CA GLY A 132 4.87 -14.38 -20.68
C GLY A 132 3.45 -14.43 -21.20
N MET A 133 2.54 -13.87 -20.43
CA MET A 133 1.13 -13.71 -20.77
C MET A 133 0.73 -12.24 -20.78
N GLU A 134 -0.28 -11.89 -21.53
CA GLU A 134 -0.94 -10.59 -21.45
C GLU A 134 -2.00 -10.59 -20.36
N LEU A 135 -2.27 -9.40 -19.79
CA LEU A 135 -3.28 -9.24 -18.73
C LEU A 135 -4.73 -9.21 -19.27
N PRO A 136 -5.04 -8.65 -20.48
CA PRO A 136 -6.41 -8.63 -20.99
C PRO A 136 -7.05 -10.02 -20.99
N GLY A 137 -8.29 -10.09 -20.48
CA GLY A 137 -9.05 -11.33 -20.37
C GLY A 137 -8.69 -12.23 -19.19
N ARG A 138 -7.58 -11.96 -18.48
CA ARG A 138 -7.24 -12.62 -17.22
C ARG A 138 -8.09 -12.08 -16.08
N THR A 139 -8.25 -12.88 -15.04
CA THR A 139 -9.06 -12.52 -13.88
C THR A 139 -8.18 -12.11 -12.70
N LEU A 140 -8.43 -10.93 -12.15
CA LEU A 140 -7.85 -10.46 -10.89
C LEU A 140 -8.85 -10.60 -9.76
N GLY A 141 -8.52 -11.37 -8.73
CA GLY A 141 -9.23 -11.39 -7.46
C GLY A 141 -8.69 -10.32 -6.52
N VAL A 142 -9.58 -9.48 -5.98
CA VAL A 142 -9.24 -8.42 -5.02
C VAL A 142 -9.92 -8.71 -3.69
N ILE A 143 -9.12 -8.99 -2.66
CA ILE A 143 -9.61 -9.20 -1.28
C ILE A 143 -9.37 -7.92 -0.48
N GLY A 144 -10.45 -7.29 -0.04
CA GLY A 144 -10.46 -5.98 0.60
C GLY A 144 -10.66 -4.84 -0.42
N LEU A 145 -11.86 -4.25 -0.45
CA LEU A 145 -12.26 -3.19 -1.37
C LEU A 145 -12.30 -1.82 -0.66
N GLY A 146 -11.29 -1.57 0.18
CA GLY A 146 -11.03 -0.28 0.78
C GLY A 146 -10.40 0.72 -0.20
N SER A 147 -9.75 1.77 0.34
CA SER A 147 -9.15 2.85 -0.47
C SER A 147 -8.11 2.38 -1.50
N ILE A 148 -7.40 1.27 -1.24
CA ILE A 148 -6.42 0.70 -2.16
C ILE A 148 -7.10 -0.27 -3.13
N GLY A 149 -7.86 -1.25 -2.60
CA GLY A 149 -8.48 -2.30 -3.41
C GLY A 149 -9.35 -1.78 -4.52
N VAL A 150 -10.14 -0.73 -4.27
CA VAL A 150 -10.98 -0.07 -5.29
C VAL A 150 -10.12 0.53 -6.41
N LEU A 151 -8.99 1.19 -6.07
CA LEU A 151 -8.09 1.76 -7.08
C LEU A 151 -7.42 0.67 -7.92
N VAL A 152 -7.02 -0.44 -7.30
CA VAL A 152 -6.44 -1.59 -8.01
C VAL A 152 -7.47 -2.24 -8.91
N ALA A 153 -8.69 -2.49 -8.42
CA ALA A 153 -9.78 -3.06 -9.19
C ALA A 153 -10.09 -2.24 -10.44
N ASN A 154 -10.29 -0.93 -10.29
CA ASN A 154 -10.54 -0.02 -11.41
C ASN A 154 -9.39 0.02 -12.43
N ALA A 155 -8.14 0.02 -11.94
CA ALA A 155 -6.98 0.03 -12.83
C ALA A 155 -6.82 -1.29 -13.59
N ALA A 156 -7.10 -2.43 -12.97
CA ALA A 156 -7.07 -3.73 -13.62
C ALA A 156 -8.18 -3.85 -14.69
N THR A 157 -9.38 -3.35 -14.40
CA THR A 157 -10.46 -3.25 -15.39
C THR A 157 -10.03 -2.40 -16.60
N ALA A 158 -9.37 -1.25 -16.37
CA ALA A 158 -8.84 -0.41 -17.44
C ALA A 158 -7.73 -1.07 -18.27
N LEU A 159 -7.02 -2.06 -17.70
CA LEU A 159 -6.06 -2.92 -18.43
C LEU A 159 -6.72 -4.09 -19.16
N GLY A 160 -8.06 -4.16 -19.21
CA GLY A 160 -8.80 -5.21 -19.89
C GLY A 160 -8.90 -6.53 -19.13
N MET A 161 -8.61 -6.53 -17.84
CA MET A 161 -8.80 -7.71 -16.99
C MET A 161 -10.27 -7.85 -16.57
N LYS A 162 -10.68 -9.07 -16.27
CA LYS A 162 -11.87 -9.33 -15.46
C LYS A 162 -11.49 -9.13 -13.99
N VAL A 163 -12.37 -8.51 -13.21
CA VAL A 163 -12.10 -8.26 -11.80
C VAL A 163 -13.21 -8.82 -10.94
N ILE A 164 -12.83 -9.61 -9.93
CA ILE A 164 -13.74 -10.17 -8.93
C ILE A 164 -13.29 -9.64 -7.57
N GLY A 165 -14.19 -9.02 -6.83
CA GLY A 165 -13.89 -8.44 -5.53
C GLY A 165 -14.62 -9.15 -4.38
N TYR A 166 -13.95 -9.27 -3.23
CA TYR A 166 -14.54 -9.74 -1.99
C TYR A 166 -14.17 -8.81 -0.84
N ASP A 167 -15.18 -8.25 -0.21
CA ASP A 167 -15.09 -7.45 1.02
C ASP A 167 -16.44 -7.50 1.74
N PRO A 168 -16.56 -8.22 2.88
CA PRO A 168 -17.82 -8.31 3.62
C PRO A 168 -18.23 -6.99 4.28
N ASP A 169 -17.27 -6.08 4.51
CA ASP A 169 -17.45 -4.81 5.22
C ASP A 169 -17.28 -3.59 4.29
N ILE A 170 -17.51 -3.77 2.99
CA ILE A 170 -17.35 -2.67 2.03
C ILE A 170 -18.18 -1.45 2.41
N THR A 171 -17.54 -0.29 2.43
CA THR A 171 -18.26 0.96 2.71
C THR A 171 -19.02 1.44 1.49
N VAL A 172 -20.14 2.14 1.73
CA VAL A 172 -20.92 2.80 0.64
C VAL A 172 -20.02 3.71 -0.20
N GLN A 173 -19.12 4.45 0.45
CA GLN A 173 -18.19 5.34 -0.25
C GLN A 173 -17.21 4.59 -1.16
N SER A 174 -16.73 3.41 -0.77
CA SER A 174 -15.88 2.55 -1.59
C SER A 174 -16.66 1.99 -2.77
N ALA A 175 -17.88 1.52 -2.54
CA ALA A 175 -18.76 0.99 -3.58
C ALA A 175 -19.06 2.04 -4.67
N TRP A 176 -19.32 3.30 -4.29
CA TRP A 176 -19.54 4.40 -5.24
C TRP A 176 -18.34 4.75 -6.11
N LYS A 177 -17.13 4.41 -5.69
CA LYS A 177 -15.88 4.66 -6.43
C LYS A 177 -15.47 3.49 -7.30
N MET A 178 -16.09 2.34 -7.12
CA MET A 178 -15.76 1.11 -7.85
C MET A 178 -16.44 1.09 -9.22
N SER A 179 -15.73 0.57 -10.24
CA SER A 179 -16.32 0.31 -11.53
C SER A 179 -17.47 -0.69 -11.42
N SER A 180 -18.53 -0.47 -12.20
CA SER A 180 -19.65 -1.43 -12.34
C SER A 180 -19.25 -2.76 -12.97
N ASP A 181 -18.07 -2.83 -13.60
CA ASP A 181 -17.53 -4.05 -14.23
C ASP A 181 -16.85 -4.98 -13.22
N VAL A 182 -16.72 -4.56 -11.96
CA VAL A 182 -16.18 -5.40 -10.89
C VAL A 182 -17.28 -6.32 -10.38
N GLU A 183 -17.08 -7.63 -10.53
CA GLU A 183 -18.00 -8.66 -10.07
C GLU A 183 -17.82 -8.93 -8.57
N GLN A 184 -18.90 -9.13 -7.84
CA GLN A 184 -18.85 -9.54 -6.44
C GLN A 184 -18.64 -11.05 -6.34
N ALA A 185 -17.62 -11.49 -5.60
CA ALA A 185 -17.46 -12.88 -5.23
C ALA A 185 -18.41 -13.26 -4.10
N THR A 186 -18.92 -14.48 -4.11
CA THR A 186 -19.79 -15.02 -3.05
C THR A 186 -19.01 -15.39 -1.78
N GLY A 187 -17.70 -15.54 -1.89
CA GLY A 187 -16.77 -15.86 -0.80
C GLY A 187 -15.33 -15.91 -1.30
N ILE A 188 -14.39 -16.15 -0.37
CA ILE A 188 -12.96 -16.23 -0.69
C ILE A 188 -12.69 -17.41 -1.62
N ASP A 189 -13.28 -18.57 -1.39
CA ASP A 189 -13.08 -19.77 -2.22
C ASP A 189 -13.57 -19.56 -3.65
N ASP A 190 -14.71 -18.90 -3.84
CA ASP A 190 -15.21 -18.51 -5.17
C ASP A 190 -14.21 -17.60 -5.88
N LEU A 191 -13.69 -16.58 -5.19
CA LEU A 191 -12.70 -15.66 -5.73
C LEU A 191 -11.41 -16.40 -6.11
N LEU A 192 -10.87 -17.26 -5.24
CA LEU A 192 -9.61 -17.95 -5.48
C LEU A 192 -9.71 -18.93 -6.65
N THR A 193 -10.83 -19.66 -6.79
CA THR A 193 -11.02 -20.64 -7.88
C THR A 193 -11.15 -19.99 -9.26
N ARG A 194 -11.55 -18.71 -9.33
CA ARG A 194 -11.81 -17.99 -10.57
C ARG A 194 -10.70 -17.02 -10.96
N SER A 195 -9.66 -16.83 -10.13
CA SER A 195 -8.63 -15.83 -10.30
C SER A 195 -7.35 -16.40 -10.90
N ASP A 196 -6.78 -15.71 -11.91
CA ASP A 196 -5.41 -15.90 -12.40
C ASP A 196 -4.39 -15.18 -11.50
N PHE A 197 -4.79 -14.05 -10.91
CA PHE A 197 -4.01 -13.23 -9.97
C PHE A 197 -4.86 -12.91 -8.75
N VAL A 198 -4.23 -12.83 -7.59
CA VAL A 198 -4.91 -12.43 -6.34
C VAL A 198 -4.10 -11.35 -5.64
N THR A 199 -4.80 -10.33 -5.15
CA THR A 199 -4.20 -9.25 -4.35
C THR A 199 -4.98 -9.01 -3.07
N PHE A 200 -4.23 -8.79 -1.97
CA PHE A 200 -4.79 -8.62 -0.64
C PHE A 200 -4.61 -7.19 -0.15
N HIS A 201 -5.70 -6.56 0.26
CA HIS A 201 -5.73 -5.19 0.78
C HIS A 201 -6.49 -5.09 2.11
N VAL A 202 -6.39 -6.12 2.92
CA VAL A 202 -6.97 -6.21 4.26
C VAL A 202 -5.90 -6.05 5.33
N PRO A 203 -6.23 -5.54 6.54
CA PRO A 203 -5.30 -5.54 7.66
C PRO A 203 -4.99 -6.97 8.11
N LEU A 204 -3.80 -7.19 8.67
CA LEU A 204 -3.45 -8.47 9.29
C LEU A 204 -4.01 -8.50 10.72
N VAL A 205 -5.16 -9.15 10.87
CA VAL A 205 -5.85 -9.39 12.14
C VAL A 205 -6.25 -10.87 12.21
N ASP A 206 -6.72 -11.35 13.36
CA ASP A 206 -7.07 -12.77 13.52
C ASP A 206 -8.15 -13.24 12.53
N ALA A 207 -9.08 -12.37 12.17
CA ALA A 207 -10.14 -12.68 11.19
C ALA A 207 -9.65 -12.73 9.73
N THR A 208 -8.45 -12.24 9.43
CA THR A 208 -7.87 -12.17 8.06
C THR A 208 -6.57 -12.97 7.91
N ARG A 209 -6.20 -13.75 8.93
CA ARG A 209 -5.00 -14.57 8.99
C ARG A 209 -5.23 -15.93 8.32
#